data_ff73d33b73dfe93de7b846b4cfb7681f
#
_entry.id   ff73d33b73dfe93de7b846b4cfb7681f
#
_cell.length_a   1.000
_cell.length_b   1.000
_cell.length_c   1.000
_cell.angle_alpha   90.00
_cell.angle_beta   90.00
_cell.angle_gamma   90.00
#
_symmetry.space_group_name_H-M   'P 1'
#
loop_
_entity.id
_entity.type
_entity.pdbx_description
1 polymer ?
#
loop_
_entity_poly.entity_id
_entity_poly.type
_entity_poly.pdbx_seq_one_letter_code
_entity_poly.pdbx_strand_id
1 'polypeptide(L)'
;MPIPTGSTTWDEVEELVRELEELQRHKVLELARRLRPGLTLEDIANPHDFPELGDGDWQYEDGTLAGIQSVLAAVRAEARRQG
;
A
#
# COMPACT_ATOMS: atom_id res chain seq x y z
N MET A 1 1.30 12.82 15.12
CA MET A 1 0.58 12.38 16.31
C MET A 1 1.57 11.79 17.32
N PRO A 2 1.60 12.25 18.54
CA PRO A 2 2.52 11.69 19.51
C PRO A 2 2.12 10.26 19.88
N ILE A 3 3.09 9.37 19.90
CA ILE A 3 2.87 8.00 20.36
C ILE A 3 3.01 7.99 21.87
N PRO A 4 2.00 7.52 22.60
CA PRO A 4 2.11 7.46 24.06
C PRO A 4 3.30 6.60 24.48
N THR A 5 4.11 7.14 25.38
CA THR A 5 5.30 6.46 25.86
C THR A 5 4.91 5.16 26.59
N GLY A 6 5.47 4.03 26.11
CA GLY A 6 5.29 2.74 26.76
C GLY A 6 3.95 2.06 26.56
N SER A 7 3.06 2.61 25.72
CA SER A 7 1.72 2.06 25.54
C SER A 7 1.41 1.65 24.10
N THR A 8 2.35 1.77 23.18
CA THR A 8 2.14 1.37 21.78
C THR A 8 2.13 -0.14 21.68
N THR A 9 1.06 -0.70 21.11
CA THR A 9 0.93 -2.14 20.86
C THR A 9 1.24 -2.45 19.40
N TRP A 10 1.52 -3.73 19.12
CA TRP A 10 1.69 -4.17 17.74
C TRP A 10 0.41 -4.00 16.92
N ASP A 11 -0.76 -4.11 17.56
CA ASP A 11 -2.04 -3.87 16.88
C ASP A 11 -2.16 -2.42 16.43
N GLU A 12 -1.71 -1.47 17.23
CA GLU A 12 -1.72 -0.05 16.86
C GLU A 12 -0.76 0.22 15.71
N VAL A 13 0.42 -0.41 15.71
CA VAL A 13 1.39 -0.27 14.62
C VAL A 13 0.82 -0.86 13.34
N GLU A 14 0.22 -2.04 13.41
CA GLU A 14 -0.39 -2.68 12.25
C GLU A 14 -1.51 -1.79 11.68
N GLU A 15 -2.36 -1.22 12.52
CA GLU A 15 -3.45 -0.36 12.08
C GLU A 15 -2.93 0.87 11.35
N LEU A 16 -1.87 1.50 11.87
CA LEU A 16 -1.26 2.65 11.22
C LEU A 16 -0.72 2.29 9.83
N VAL A 17 -0.02 1.17 9.73
CA VAL A 17 0.55 0.74 8.45
C VAL A 17 -0.56 0.36 7.46
N ARG A 18 -1.65 -0.24 7.94
CA ARG A 18 -2.81 -0.55 7.09
C ARG A 18 -3.46 0.72 6.54
N GLU A 19 -3.55 1.77 7.33
CA GLU A 19 -4.06 3.05 6.87
C GLU A 19 -3.17 3.65 5.78
N LEU A 20 -1.85 3.56 5.96
CA LEU A 20 -0.90 4.02 4.95
C LEU A 20 -1.03 3.22 3.66
N GLU A 21 -1.18 1.91 3.76
CA GLU A 21 -1.39 1.04 2.61
C GLU A 21 -2.64 1.44 1.84
N GLU A 22 -3.73 1.68 2.54
CA GLU A 22 -4.99 2.03 1.91
C GLU A 22 -4.91 3.38 1.21
N LEU A 23 -4.28 4.37 1.82
CA LEU A 23 -4.06 5.67 1.19
C LEU A 23 -3.23 5.52 -0.09
N GLN A 24 -2.16 4.74 -0.02
CA GLN A 24 -1.29 4.54 -1.18
C GLN A 24 -1.99 3.74 -2.28
N ARG A 25 -2.79 2.74 -1.91
CA ARG A 25 -3.57 1.96 -2.87
C ARG A 25 -4.55 2.85 -3.63
N HIS A 26 -5.21 3.75 -2.93
CA HIS A 26 -6.13 4.71 -3.53
C HIS A 26 -5.40 5.62 -4.53
N LYS A 27 -4.22 6.09 -4.14
CA LYS A 27 -3.40 6.94 -5.01
C LYS A 27 -2.97 6.20 -6.28
N VAL A 28 -2.55 4.95 -6.15
CA VAL A 28 -2.16 4.12 -7.29
C VAL A 28 -3.34 3.93 -8.24
N LEU A 29 -4.52 3.64 -7.70
CA LEU A 29 -5.71 3.45 -8.51
C LEU A 29 -6.15 4.74 -9.22
N GLU A 30 -6.13 5.87 -8.52
CA GLU A 30 -6.51 7.15 -9.12
C GLU A 30 -5.56 7.54 -10.25
N LEU A 31 -4.26 7.36 -10.04
CA LEU A 31 -3.29 7.67 -11.08
C LEU A 31 -3.47 6.75 -12.29
N ALA A 32 -3.74 5.47 -12.06
CA ALA A 32 -4.03 4.52 -13.14
C ALA A 32 -5.25 4.97 -13.95
N ARG A 33 -6.30 5.45 -13.27
CA ARG A 33 -7.53 5.90 -13.93
C ARG A 33 -7.35 7.19 -14.71
N ARG A 34 -6.34 8.00 -14.38
CA ARG A 34 -5.97 9.16 -15.20
C ARG A 34 -5.33 8.73 -16.51
N LEU A 35 -4.57 7.65 -16.47
CA LEU A 35 -3.91 7.09 -17.65
C LEU A 35 -4.89 6.32 -18.52
N ARG A 36 -5.79 5.57 -17.89
CA ARG A 36 -6.84 4.81 -18.57
C ARG A 36 -8.09 4.78 -17.69
N PRO A 37 -9.16 5.53 -18.05
CA PRO A 37 -10.40 5.54 -17.27
C PRO A 37 -11.04 4.15 -17.16
N GLY A 38 -11.63 3.88 -16.01
CA GLY A 38 -12.35 2.64 -15.76
C GLY A 38 -11.53 1.47 -15.23
N LEU A 39 -10.22 1.65 -15.02
CA LEU A 39 -9.40 0.59 -14.42
C LEU A 39 -9.85 0.30 -12.99
N THR A 40 -9.81 -0.98 -12.62
CA THR A 40 -10.14 -1.47 -11.28
C THR A 40 -8.88 -1.92 -10.55
N LEU A 41 -9.01 -2.19 -9.24
CA LEU A 41 -7.90 -2.75 -8.47
C LEU A 41 -7.40 -4.07 -9.04
N GLU A 42 -8.32 -4.90 -9.54
CA GLU A 42 -7.95 -6.17 -10.17
C GLU A 42 -7.12 -5.93 -11.45
N ASP A 43 -7.51 -4.94 -12.23
CA ASP A 43 -6.78 -4.61 -13.46
C ASP A 43 -5.35 -4.18 -13.17
N ILE A 44 -5.15 -3.33 -12.16
CA ILE A 44 -3.81 -2.83 -11.83
C ILE A 44 -2.92 -3.87 -11.16
N ALA A 45 -3.48 -4.98 -10.71
CA ALA A 45 -2.70 -6.11 -10.22
C ALA A 45 -2.00 -6.86 -11.37
N ASN A 46 -2.45 -6.64 -12.61
CA ASN A 46 -1.86 -7.23 -13.83
C ASN A 46 -1.49 -6.11 -14.82
N PRO A 47 -0.52 -5.26 -14.45
CA PRO A 47 -0.26 -4.02 -15.20
C PRO A 47 0.28 -4.22 -16.61
N HIS A 48 0.91 -5.36 -16.90
CA HIS A 48 1.42 -5.61 -18.23
C HIS A 48 0.33 -5.87 -19.28
N ASP A 49 -0.92 -6.08 -18.86
CA ASP A 49 -2.05 -6.16 -19.77
C ASP A 49 -2.49 -4.77 -20.26
N PHE A 50 -1.96 -3.70 -19.65
CA PHE A 50 -2.36 -2.32 -19.93
C PHE A 50 -1.11 -1.50 -20.25
N PRO A 51 -0.84 -1.23 -21.54
CA PRO A 51 0.34 -0.44 -21.91
C PRO A 51 0.45 0.93 -21.25
N GLU A 52 -0.70 1.55 -20.92
CA GLU A 52 -0.73 2.84 -20.25
C GLU A 52 -0.07 2.79 -18.89
N LEU A 53 -0.03 1.64 -18.24
CA LEU A 53 0.61 1.45 -16.93
C LEU A 53 2.12 1.27 -17.03
N GLY A 54 2.69 1.41 -18.23
CA GLY A 54 4.13 1.57 -18.40
C GLY A 54 4.65 2.94 -17.99
N ASP A 55 3.76 3.86 -17.58
CA ASP A 55 4.12 5.18 -17.11
C ASP A 55 5.02 5.12 -15.87
N GLY A 56 6.14 5.87 -15.91
CA GLY A 56 7.12 5.83 -14.83
C GLY A 56 6.60 6.35 -13.50
N ASP A 57 5.76 7.39 -13.52
CA ASP A 57 5.18 7.93 -12.29
C ASP A 57 4.22 6.92 -11.65
N TRP A 58 3.42 6.23 -12.47
CA TRP A 58 2.54 5.19 -11.96
C TRP A 58 3.35 4.03 -11.37
N GLN A 59 4.40 3.60 -12.06
CA GLN A 59 5.25 2.49 -11.59
C GLN A 59 5.94 2.84 -10.28
N TYR A 60 6.34 4.09 -10.09
CA TYR A 60 6.92 4.55 -8.83
C TYR A 60 5.91 4.42 -7.69
N GLU A 61 4.69 4.88 -7.89
CA GLU A 61 3.65 4.79 -6.85
C GLU A 61 3.23 3.36 -6.56
N ASP A 62 3.17 2.52 -7.59
CA ASP A 62 2.88 1.10 -7.42
C ASP A 62 4.00 0.40 -6.63
N GLY A 63 5.25 0.74 -6.91
CA GLY A 63 6.40 0.24 -6.15
C GLY A 63 6.36 0.67 -4.69
N THR A 64 5.93 1.90 -4.42
CA THR A 64 5.75 2.41 -3.06
C THR A 64 4.69 1.58 -2.32
N LEU A 65 3.59 1.25 -2.99
CA LEU A 65 2.56 0.39 -2.42
C LEU A 65 3.12 -0.99 -2.06
N ALA A 66 3.89 -1.59 -2.96
CA ALA A 66 4.52 -2.88 -2.71
C ALA A 66 5.46 -2.83 -1.50
N GLY A 67 6.20 -1.73 -1.34
CA GLY A 67 7.06 -1.51 -0.19
C GLY A 67 6.27 -1.45 1.12
N ILE A 68 5.17 -0.71 1.13
CA ILE A 68 4.30 -0.61 2.31
C ILE A 68 3.70 -1.98 2.65
N GLN A 69 3.29 -2.75 1.65
CA GLN A 69 2.76 -4.10 1.85
C GLN A 69 3.81 -5.03 2.46
N SER A 70 5.07 -4.89 2.07
CA SER A 70 6.17 -5.66 2.67
C SER A 70 6.36 -5.30 4.14
N VAL A 71 6.28 -4.01 4.48
CA VAL A 71 6.36 -3.55 5.87
C VAL A 71 5.18 -4.12 6.67
N LEU A 72 3.99 -4.07 6.12
CA LEU A 72 2.79 -4.60 6.79
C LEU A 72 2.94 -6.09 7.09
N ALA A 73 3.46 -6.87 6.14
CA ALA A 73 3.71 -8.30 6.33
C ALA A 73 4.71 -8.53 7.48
N ALA A 74 5.78 -7.73 7.53
CA ALA A 74 6.78 -7.82 8.59
C ALA A 74 6.19 -7.47 9.96
N VAL A 75 5.36 -6.43 10.03
CA VAL A 75 4.69 -6.02 11.27
C VAL A 75 3.75 -7.13 11.76
N ARG A 76 2.97 -7.73 10.87
CA ARG A 76 2.08 -8.83 11.21
C ARG A 76 2.84 -10.05 11.73
N ALA A 77 3.96 -10.36 11.11
CA ALA A 77 4.81 -11.47 11.55
C ALA A 77 5.37 -11.21 12.95
N GLU A 78 5.83 -9.99 13.21
CA GLU A 78 6.35 -9.62 14.52
C GLU A 78 5.26 -9.62 15.58
N ALA A 79 4.07 -9.14 15.25
CA ALA A 79 2.93 -9.15 16.17
C ALA A 79 2.57 -10.58 16.59
N ARG A 80 2.62 -11.53 15.67
CA ARG A 80 2.36 -12.95 15.99
C ARG A 80 3.44 -13.55 16.89
N ARG A 81 4.70 -13.13 16.69
CA ARG A 81 5.81 -13.61 17.54
C ARG A 81 5.73 -13.05 18.95
N GLN A 82 5.22 -11.84 19.11
CA GLN A 82 5.09 -11.19 20.42
C GLN A 82 3.83 -11.60 21.16
N GLY A 83 2.82 -12.04 20.44
CA GLY A 83 1.57 -12.48 21.01
C GLY A 83 1.55 -13.94 21.31
#